data_36c423de8cae74848b4748b61fd424e3
#
_entry.id   36c423de8cae74848b4748b61fd424e3
#
_cell.length_a   1.000
_cell.length_b   1.000
_cell.length_c   1.000
_cell.angle_alpha   90.00
_cell.angle_beta   90.00
_cell.angle_gamma   90.00
#
_symmetry.space_group_name_H-M   'P 1'
#
loop_
_entity.id
_entity.type
_entity.pdbx_description
1 polymer ?
#
loop_
_entity_poly.entity_id
_entity_poly.type
_entity_poly.pdbx_seq_one_letter_code
_entity_poly.pdbx_strand_id
1 'polypeptide(L)'
;ILFIFAQTGKIQAQSNGQLIGGNIVNGAVTGAILGTATMGLQNDSDWTPLRVGVGAGLLGGAGLAIYDVATLPQGQQFFISGSFNDGTNTSVIILLDTVYGSGLGATMGAAIALITNSSFLEGVKYGASAGAWAGFGYGLVDAFALAERNRDFVSEVFSRSSLMEFDTGIGNIGLASPAMFQTLSTGIESLNYKVDFGVNLVSLRGTF
;
A
#
# COMPACT_ATOMS: atom_id res chain seq x y z
N ILE A 1 16.05 28.70 7.23
CA ILE A 1 16.13 27.72 8.34
C ILE A 1 15.06 26.70 8.06
N LEU A 2 15.49 25.53 7.55
CA LEU A 2 14.59 24.41 7.21
C LEU A 2 14.49 23.53 8.46
N PHE A 3 13.33 23.55 9.14
CA PHE A 3 13.05 22.62 10.24
C PHE A 3 12.62 21.28 9.63
N ILE A 4 13.53 20.32 9.59
CA ILE A 4 13.20 18.92 9.32
C ILE A 4 12.68 18.33 10.63
N PHE A 5 11.36 18.15 10.73
CA PHE A 5 10.77 17.34 11.79
C PHE A 5 11.13 15.87 11.52
N ALA A 6 12.20 15.40 12.13
CA ALA A 6 12.46 13.96 12.23
C ALA A 6 11.41 13.38 13.18
N GLN A 7 10.35 12.82 12.64
CA GLN A 7 9.44 11.96 13.38
C GLN A 7 10.20 10.69 13.70
N THR A 8 10.65 10.55 14.94
CA THR A 8 11.11 9.27 15.48
C THR A 8 9.91 8.35 15.61
N GLY A 9 9.52 7.70 14.52
CA GLY A 9 8.53 6.64 14.55
C GLY A 9 9.06 5.53 15.44
N LYS A 10 8.40 5.27 16.58
CA LYS A 10 8.66 4.07 17.36
C LYS A 10 8.32 2.89 16.47
N ILE A 11 9.32 2.08 16.16
CA ILE A 11 9.13 0.79 15.49
C ILE A 11 8.39 -0.09 16.50
N GLN A 12 7.06 -0.14 16.42
CA GLN A 12 6.25 -1.04 17.21
C GLN A 12 5.92 -2.25 16.35
N ALA A 13 6.14 -3.45 16.90
CA ALA A 13 5.63 -4.67 16.30
C ALA A 13 4.11 -4.50 16.05
N GLN A 14 3.67 -4.88 14.86
CA GLN A 14 2.26 -4.74 14.49
C GLN A 14 1.40 -5.59 15.40
N SER A 15 0.50 -4.97 16.15
CA SER A 15 -0.40 -5.69 17.03
C SER A 15 -1.56 -6.30 16.23
N ASN A 16 -2.08 -7.46 16.69
CA ASN A 16 -3.28 -8.06 16.08
C ASN A 16 -4.44 -7.07 16.00
N GLY A 17 -4.55 -6.16 16.97
CA GLY A 17 -5.57 -5.11 16.96
C GLY A 17 -5.42 -4.13 15.79
N GLN A 18 -4.19 -3.76 15.43
CA GLN A 18 -3.93 -2.89 14.28
C GLN A 18 -4.24 -3.61 12.94
N LEU A 19 -3.89 -4.90 12.83
CA LEU A 19 -4.25 -5.71 11.66
C LEU A 19 -5.75 -5.83 11.50
N ILE A 20 -6.45 -6.19 12.58
CA ILE A 20 -7.91 -6.36 12.55
C ILE A 20 -8.59 -5.03 12.21
N GLY A 21 -8.25 -3.97 12.95
CA GLY A 21 -8.82 -2.64 12.74
C GLY A 21 -8.54 -2.09 11.34
N GLY A 22 -7.29 -2.23 10.86
CA GLY A 22 -6.89 -1.79 9.54
C GLY A 22 -7.67 -2.49 8.42
N ASN A 23 -7.78 -3.81 8.48
CA ASN A 23 -8.53 -4.58 7.48
C ASN A 23 -10.03 -4.21 7.46
N ILE A 24 -10.66 -4.06 8.63
CA ILE A 24 -12.08 -3.69 8.73
C ILE A 24 -12.32 -2.29 8.16
N VAL A 25 -11.49 -1.32 8.52
CA VAL A 25 -11.62 0.07 8.04
C VAL A 25 -11.38 0.13 6.52
N ASN A 26 -10.30 -0.47 6.04
CA ASN A 26 -9.99 -0.50 4.61
C ASN A 26 -11.09 -1.22 3.80
N GLY A 27 -11.62 -2.31 4.34
CA GLY A 27 -12.76 -3.01 3.75
C GLY A 27 -13.99 -2.12 3.66
N ALA A 28 -14.33 -1.39 4.73
CA ALA A 28 -15.46 -0.46 4.74
C ALA A 28 -15.27 0.66 3.69
N VAL A 29 -14.06 1.23 3.58
CA VAL A 29 -13.74 2.27 2.58
C VAL A 29 -13.82 1.70 1.17
N THR A 30 -13.24 0.53 0.91
CA THR A 30 -13.36 -0.16 -0.40
C THR A 30 -14.82 -0.40 -0.75
N GLY A 31 -15.61 -0.89 0.19
CA GLY A 31 -17.04 -1.10 0.01
C GLY A 31 -17.81 0.19 -0.26
N ALA A 32 -17.43 1.31 0.39
CA ALA A 32 -18.01 2.62 0.12
C ALA A 32 -17.68 3.09 -1.32
N ILE A 33 -16.43 2.93 -1.75
CA ILE A 33 -16.02 3.27 -3.13
C ILE A 33 -16.81 2.45 -4.15
N LEU A 34 -16.92 1.14 -3.95
CA LEU A 34 -17.66 0.24 -4.86
C LEU A 34 -19.17 0.53 -4.85
N GLY A 35 -19.74 0.82 -3.68
CA GLY A 35 -21.14 1.24 -3.57
C GLY A 35 -21.41 2.54 -4.31
N THR A 36 -20.53 3.54 -4.15
CA THR A 36 -20.63 4.80 -4.90
C THR A 36 -20.40 4.58 -6.41
N ALA A 37 -19.46 3.73 -6.80
CA ALA A 37 -19.25 3.35 -8.19
C ALA A 37 -20.50 2.69 -8.79
N THR A 38 -21.19 1.84 -8.04
CA THR A 38 -22.43 1.23 -8.48
C THR A 38 -23.52 2.27 -8.69
N MET A 39 -23.70 3.24 -7.78
CA MET A 39 -24.60 4.39 -7.97
C MET A 39 -24.24 5.17 -9.24
N GLY A 40 -22.93 5.41 -9.47
CA GLY A 40 -22.45 6.10 -10.67
C GLY A 40 -22.80 5.37 -11.96
N LEU A 41 -22.67 4.04 -12.00
CA LEU A 41 -23.03 3.22 -13.16
C LEU A 41 -24.54 3.15 -13.41
N GLN A 42 -25.32 3.06 -12.34
CA GLN A 42 -26.79 3.03 -12.41
C GLN A 42 -27.38 4.40 -12.72
N ASN A 43 -26.59 5.46 -12.60
CA ASN A 43 -27.02 6.83 -12.73
C ASN A 43 -28.23 7.16 -11.81
N ASP A 44 -28.21 6.60 -10.63
CA ASP A 44 -29.26 6.74 -9.64
C ASP A 44 -28.74 7.47 -8.39
N SER A 45 -29.62 8.21 -7.73
CA SER A 45 -29.37 8.89 -6.47
C SER A 45 -29.77 8.06 -5.23
N ASP A 46 -30.16 6.80 -5.42
CA ASP A 46 -30.45 5.88 -4.32
C ASP A 46 -29.15 5.54 -3.56
N TRP A 47 -29.17 5.76 -2.25
CA TRP A 47 -28.05 5.49 -1.35
C TRP A 47 -27.93 4.02 -0.92
N THR A 48 -28.83 3.17 -1.39
CA THR A 48 -28.84 1.73 -1.04
C THR A 48 -27.54 1.04 -1.46
N PRO A 49 -26.98 1.24 -2.67
CA PRO A 49 -25.70 0.60 -3.04
C PRO A 49 -24.55 1.00 -2.14
N LEU A 50 -24.49 2.26 -1.67
CA LEU A 50 -23.46 2.71 -0.74
C LEU A 50 -23.58 2.01 0.61
N ARG A 51 -24.80 1.92 1.17
CA ARG A 51 -25.04 1.26 2.47
C ARG A 51 -24.67 -0.22 2.40
N VAL A 52 -25.11 -0.90 1.34
CA VAL A 52 -24.78 -2.31 1.08
C VAL A 52 -23.28 -2.48 0.88
N GLY A 53 -22.66 -1.59 0.10
CA GLY A 53 -21.21 -1.60 -0.12
C GLY A 53 -20.41 -1.49 1.17
N VAL A 54 -20.74 -0.51 2.02
CA VAL A 54 -20.09 -0.35 3.34
C VAL A 54 -20.29 -1.59 4.21
N GLY A 55 -21.52 -2.13 4.28
CA GLY A 55 -21.80 -3.34 5.06
C GLY A 55 -21.03 -4.57 4.55
N ALA A 56 -21.05 -4.79 3.25
CA ALA A 56 -20.29 -5.88 2.63
C ALA A 56 -18.78 -5.68 2.81
N GLY A 57 -18.31 -4.44 2.69
CA GLY A 57 -16.91 -4.08 2.92
C GLY A 57 -16.44 -4.33 4.35
N LEU A 58 -17.27 -4.02 5.36
CA LEU A 58 -16.99 -4.36 6.76
C LEU A 58 -16.85 -5.86 6.97
N LEU A 59 -17.76 -6.66 6.42
CA LEU A 59 -17.72 -8.12 6.52
C LEU A 59 -16.51 -8.69 5.75
N GLY A 60 -16.24 -8.20 4.55
CA GLY A 60 -15.07 -8.57 3.77
C GLY A 60 -13.76 -8.23 4.50
N GLY A 61 -13.68 -7.01 5.06
CA GLY A 61 -12.54 -6.57 5.87
C GLY A 61 -12.33 -7.43 7.13
N ALA A 62 -13.42 -7.85 7.79
CA ALA A 62 -13.33 -8.80 8.91
C ALA A 62 -12.80 -10.17 8.45
N GLY A 63 -13.24 -10.67 7.29
CA GLY A 63 -12.72 -11.89 6.68
C GLY A 63 -11.22 -11.79 6.37
N LEU A 64 -10.78 -10.67 5.78
CA LEU A 64 -9.37 -10.38 5.52
C LEU A 64 -8.57 -10.26 6.81
N ALA A 65 -9.14 -9.68 7.87
CA ALA A 65 -8.50 -9.62 9.17
C ALA A 65 -8.20 -11.00 9.75
N ILE A 66 -9.16 -11.93 9.66
CA ILE A 66 -8.96 -13.32 10.08
C ILE A 66 -7.86 -13.98 9.24
N TYR A 67 -7.89 -13.78 7.94
CA TYR A 67 -6.88 -14.30 7.01
C TYR A 67 -5.48 -13.78 7.36
N ASP A 68 -5.31 -12.47 7.54
CA ASP A 68 -4.03 -11.86 7.86
C ASP A 68 -3.51 -12.31 9.23
N VAL A 69 -4.36 -12.37 10.25
CA VAL A 69 -3.97 -12.87 11.59
C VAL A 69 -3.54 -14.34 11.53
N ALA A 70 -4.17 -15.14 10.66
CA ALA A 70 -3.83 -16.56 10.52
C ALA A 70 -2.56 -16.81 9.70
N THR A 71 -2.25 -15.94 8.73
CA THR A 71 -1.18 -16.18 7.75
C THR A 71 0.07 -15.35 7.98
N LEU A 72 -0.05 -14.22 8.68
CA LEU A 72 1.06 -13.32 8.91
C LEU A 72 1.75 -13.58 10.25
N PRO A 73 3.09 -13.44 10.33
CA PRO A 73 3.84 -13.67 11.57
C PRO A 73 3.44 -12.66 12.65
N GLN A 74 3.14 -13.16 13.84
CA GLN A 74 2.79 -12.29 14.96
C GLN A 74 4.05 -11.70 15.61
N GLY A 75 3.94 -10.46 16.09
CA GLY A 75 5.03 -9.81 16.83
C GLY A 75 6.18 -9.28 15.98
N GLN A 76 6.08 -9.36 14.66
CA GLN A 76 7.06 -8.80 13.72
C GLN A 76 6.38 -7.78 12.80
N GLN A 77 7.15 -6.80 12.33
CA GLN A 77 6.68 -5.98 11.22
C GLN A 77 6.84 -6.80 9.94
N PHE A 78 5.79 -6.86 9.17
CA PHE A 78 5.82 -7.43 7.85
C PHE A 78 5.22 -6.44 6.85
N PHE A 79 5.54 -6.69 5.62
CA PHE A 79 5.16 -5.86 4.51
C PHE A 79 4.63 -6.72 3.39
N ILE A 80 3.56 -6.27 2.79
CA ILE A 80 2.96 -6.93 1.64
C ILE A 80 3.25 -6.02 0.46
N SER A 81 4.04 -6.51 -0.48
CA SER A 81 4.34 -5.82 -1.74
C SER A 81 3.42 -6.34 -2.83
N GLY A 82 2.48 -5.53 -3.24
CA GLY A 82 1.67 -5.76 -4.42
C GLY A 82 2.39 -5.31 -5.69
N SER A 83 1.72 -5.44 -6.85
CA SER A 83 2.31 -5.07 -8.14
C SER A 83 2.55 -3.57 -8.31
N PHE A 84 1.69 -2.74 -7.74
CA PHE A 84 1.73 -1.27 -7.87
C PHE A 84 1.78 -0.54 -6.53
N ASN A 85 1.62 -1.25 -5.44
CA ASN A 85 1.51 -0.64 -4.12
C ASN A 85 2.00 -1.60 -3.04
N ASP A 86 2.37 -1.01 -1.91
CA ASP A 86 2.86 -1.72 -0.75
C ASP A 86 1.97 -1.44 0.45
N GLY A 87 1.86 -2.39 1.36
CA GLY A 87 1.01 -2.23 2.54
C GLY A 87 1.36 -3.13 3.71
N THR A 88 0.73 -2.86 4.83
CA THR A 88 0.92 -3.60 6.09
C THR A 88 -0.17 -4.64 6.33
N ASN A 89 -1.17 -4.73 5.45
CA ASN A 89 -2.25 -5.72 5.50
C ASN A 89 -2.82 -5.94 4.10
N THR A 90 -3.49 -7.07 3.91
CA THR A 90 -4.04 -7.48 2.62
C THR A 90 -5.09 -6.50 2.08
N SER A 91 -5.91 -5.92 2.95
CA SER A 91 -6.99 -5.01 2.53
C SER A 91 -6.49 -3.69 1.97
N VAL A 92 -5.30 -3.21 2.36
CA VAL A 92 -4.74 -1.97 1.83
C VAL A 92 -4.33 -2.12 0.37
N ILE A 93 -3.81 -3.29 -0.02
CA ILE A 93 -3.48 -3.59 -1.43
C ILE A 93 -4.76 -3.49 -2.27
N ILE A 94 -5.82 -4.18 -1.85
CA ILE A 94 -7.12 -4.17 -2.55
C ILE A 94 -7.69 -2.74 -2.62
N LEU A 95 -7.62 -1.98 -1.53
CA LEU A 95 -8.11 -0.61 -1.48
C LEU A 95 -7.36 0.29 -2.48
N LEU A 96 -6.03 0.25 -2.47
CA LEU A 96 -5.20 1.10 -3.33
C LEU A 96 -5.40 0.75 -4.80
N ASP A 97 -5.47 -0.52 -5.16
CA ASP A 97 -5.76 -0.93 -6.53
C ASP A 97 -7.16 -0.49 -6.98
N THR A 98 -8.15 -0.53 -6.09
CA THR A 98 -9.50 0.02 -6.35
C THR A 98 -9.43 1.52 -6.64
N VAL A 99 -8.67 2.27 -5.86
CA VAL A 99 -8.49 3.73 -6.04
C VAL A 99 -7.74 4.03 -7.33
N TYR A 100 -6.64 3.31 -7.61
CA TYR A 100 -5.87 3.49 -8.85
C TYR A 100 -6.70 3.13 -10.08
N GLY A 101 -7.44 2.03 -10.03
CA GLY A 101 -8.37 1.66 -11.09
C GLY A 101 -9.43 2.74 -11.33
N SER A 102 -9.99 3.31 -10.27
CA SER A 102 -10.94 4.42 -10.36
C SER A 102 -10.32 5.66 -11.01
N GLY A 103 -9.11 6.03 -10.62
CA GLY A 103 -8.38 7.17 -11.18
C GLY A 103 -8.05 7.00 -12.66
N LEU A 104 -7.53 5.82 -13.04
CA LEU A 104 -7.26 5.49 -14.44
C LEU A 104 -8.55 5.47 -15.26
N GLY A 105 -9.61 4.86 -14.74
CA GLY A 105 -10.91 4.84 -15.39
C GLY A 105 -11.49 6.24 -15.58
N ALA A 106 -11.39 7.11 -14.58
CA ALA A 106 -11.79 8.52 -14.68
C ALA A 106 -11.06 9.25 -15.81
N THR A 107 -9.74 9.06 -15.89
CA THR A 107 -8.90 9.69 -16.92
C THR A 107 -9.29 9.18 -18.32
N MET A 108 -9.48 7.87 -18.47
CA MET A 108 -9.91 7.27 -19.73
C MET A 108 -11.30 7.73 -20.13
N GLY A 109 -12.25 7.77 -19.18
CA GLY A 109 -13.60 8.24 -19.42
C GLY A 109 -13.65 9.71 -19.83
N ALA A 110 -12.82 10.55 -19.19
CA ALA A 110 -12.65 11.95 -19.56
C ALA A 110 -12.11 12.08 -20.99
N ALA A 111 -11.07 11.32 -21.35
CA ALA A 111 -10.49 11.34 -22.69
C ALA A 111 -11.51 10.92 -23.78
N ILE A 112 -12.26 9.84 -23.52
CA ILE A 112 -13.31 9.39 -24.43
C ILE A 112 -14.39 10.46 -24.60
N ALA A 113 -14.85 11.09 -23.50
CA ALA A 113 -15.85 12.16 -23.56
C ALA A 113 -15.38 13.35 -24.41
N LEU A 114 -14.11 13.72 -24.33
CA LEU A 114 -13.52 14.80 -25.13
C LEU A 114 -13.46 14.42 -26.62
N ILE A 115 -13.08 13.18 -26.93
CA ILE A 115 -12.99 12.69 -28.33
C ILE A 115 -14.38 12.58 -28.95
N THR A 116 -15.38 12.13 -28.20
CA THR A 116 -16.74 11.92 -28.68
C THR A 116 -17.63 13.16 -28.57
N ASN A 117 -17.07 14.29 -28.09
CA ASN A 117 -17.82 15.52 -27.82
C ASN A 117 -19.06 15.29 -26.95
N SER A 118 -18.93 14.40 -25.95
CA SER A 118 -19.97 14.08 -24.97
C SER A 118 -19.73 14.79 -23.63
N SER A 119 -20.66 14.61 -22.68
CA SER A 119 -20.53 15.24 -21.35
C SER A 119 -19.26 14.77 -20.62
N PHE A 120 -18.34 15.68 -20.33
CA PHE A 120 -17.10 15.40 -19.61
C PHE A 120 -17.37 14.76 -18.24
N LEU A 121 -18.33 15.30 -17.47
CA LEU A 121 -18.65 14.80 -16.14
C LEU A 121 -19.24 13.38 -16.17
N GLU A 122 -20.05 13.07 -17.20
CA GLU A 122 -20.56 11.71 -17.38
C GLU A 122 -19.43 10.75 -17.75
N GLY A 123 -18.54 11.14 -18.64
CA GLY A 123 -17.36 10.36 -18.98
C GLY A 123 -16.51 10.02 -17.76
N VAL A 124 -16.19 11.03 -16.94
CA VAL A 124 -15.45 10.85 -15.69
C VAL A 124 -16.22 9.92 -14.74
N LYS A 125 -17.52 10.15 -14.53
CA LYS A 125 -18.36 9.35 -13.62
C LYS A 125 -18.38 7.88 -14.01
N TYR A 126 -18.73 7.57 -15.26
CA TYR A 126 -18.78 6.19 -15.74
C TYR A 126 -17.41 5.54 -15.77
N GLY A 127 -16.39 6.27 -16.21
CA GLY A 127 -15.01 5.80 -16.25
C GLY A 127 -14.48 5.48 -14.85
N ALA A 128 -14.63 6.39 -13.89
CA ALA A 128 -14.24 6.16 -12.51
C ALA A 128 -14.95 4.96 -11.89
N SER A 129 -16.24 4.84 -12.14
CA SER A 129 -17.07 3.76 -11.59
C SER A 129 -16.68 2.39 -12.16
N ALA A 130 -16.52 2.29 -13.47
CA ALA A 130 -16.05 1.06 -14.12
C ALA A 130 -14.62 0.72 -13.71
N GLY A 131 -13.76 1.75 -13.63
CA GLY A 131 -12.38 1.61 -13.18
C GLY A 131 -12.25 1.15 -11.73
N ALA A 132 -13.14 1.60 -10.83
CA ALA A 132 -13.17 1.14 -9.44
C ALA A 132 -13.47 -0.37 -9.35
N TRP A 133 -14.44 -0.87 -10.09
CA TRP A 133 -14.74 -2.30 -10.14
C TRP A 133 -13.63 -3.13 -10.78
N ALA A 134 -13.02 -2.63 -11.86
CA ALA A 134 -11.88 -3.28 -12.50
C ALA A 134 -10.65 -3.31 -11.55
N GLY A 135 -10.37 -2.18 -10.89
CA GLY A 135 -9.29 -2.07 -9.90
C GLY A 135 -9.52 -2.97 -8.69
N PHE A 136 -10.76 -3.09 -8.20
CA PHE A 136 -11.10 -4.03 -7.13
C PHE A 136 -10.85 -5.49 -7.55
N GLY A 137 -11.32 -5.88 -8.75
CA GLY A 137 -11.08 -7.23 -9.28
C GLY A 137 -9.59 -7.53 -9.43
N TYR A 138 -8.83 -6.57 -9.95
CA TYR A 138 -7.37 -6.68 -10.02
C TYR A 138 -6.73 -6.75 -8.61
N GLY A 139 -7.15 -5.90 -7.69
CA GLY A 139 -6.65 -5.87 -6.32
C GLY A 139 -6.85 -7.18 -5.56
N LEU A 140 -7.94 -7.92 -5.84
CA LEU A 140 -8.09 -9.28 -5.31
C LEU A 140 -7.03 -10.23 -5.89
N VAL A 141 -6.78 -10.18 -7.20
CA VAL A 141 -5.74 -11.00 -7.82
C VAL A 141 -4.36 -10.60 -7.31
N ASP A 142 -4.08 -9.30 -7.22
CA ASP A 142 -2.82 -8.78 -6.72
C ASP A 142 -2.58 -9.25 -5.27
N ALA A 143 -3.51 -8.99 -4.37
CA ALA A 143 -3.38 -9.30 -2.95
C ALA A 143 -3.20 -10.79 -2.63
N PHE A 144 -3.81 -11.69 -3.42
CA PHE A 144 -3.80 -13.13 -3.13
C PHE A 144 -2.88 -13.96 -4.02
N ALA A 145 -2.60 -13.50 -5.25
CA ALA A 145 -1.84 -14.28 -6.22
C ALA A 145 -0.49 -13.66 -6.61
N LEU A 146 -0.37 -12.33 -6.62
CA LEU A 146 0.83 -11.64 -7.09
C LEU A 146 1.66 -11.06 -5.94
N ALA A 147 1.01 -10.61 -4.85
CA ALA A 147 1.69 -9.92 -3.78
C ALA A 147 2.67 -10.83 -3.01
N GLU A 148 3.86 -10.31 -2.80
CA GLU A 148 4.90 -10.93 -1.99
C GLU A 148 4.79 -10.49 -0.52
N ARG A 149 4.82 -11.46 0.39
CA ARG A 149 4.79 -11.21 1.83
C ARG A 149 6.20 -11.29 2.40
N ASN A 150 6.86 -10.15 2.50
CA ASN A 150 8.24 -10.06 2.95
C ASN A 150 8.33 -9.87 4.46
N ARG A 151 9.18 -10.69 5.12
CA ARG A 151 9.44 -10.64 6.56
C ARG A 151 10.51 -9.62 6.93
N ASP A 152 11.33 -9.19 5.97
CA ASP A 152 12.52 -8.36 6.20
C ASP A 152 12.34 -6.94 5.65
N PHE A 153 11.26 -6.27 6.09
CA PHE A 153 10.93 -4.90 5.70
C PHE A 153 12.12 -3.92 5.79
N VAL A 154 12.91 -4.03 6.86
CA VAL A 154 14.02 -3.10 7.10
C VAL A 154 15.15 -3.28 6.09
N SER A 155 15.46 -4.52 5.70
CA SER A 155 16.53 -4.77 4.74
C SER A 155 16.15 -4.41 3.30
N GLU A 156 14.90 -4.57 2.92
CA GLU A 156 14.46 -4.38 1.53
C GLU A 156 14.15 -2.91 1.18
N VAL A 157 13.49 -2.17 2.06
CA VAL A 157 13.27 -0.72 1.86
C VAL A 157 14.60 0.02 1.82
N PHE A 158 15.54 -0.34 2.69
CA PHE A 158 16.89 0.24 2.65
C PHE A 158 17.75 -0.31 1.52
N SER A 159 17.40 -1.48 0.95
CA SER A 159 18.13 -2.06 -0.16
C SER A 159 17.77 -1.48 -1.51
N ARG A 160 16.53 -1.04 -1.70
CA ARG A 160 16.03 -0.45 -2.96
C ARG A 160 16.09 1.07 -3.03
N SER A 161 16.39 1.76 -1.92
CA SER A 161 16.35 3.22 -1.87
C SER A 161 17.69 3.92 -2.05
N SER A 162 18.53 3.46 -3.00
CA SER A 162 19.59 4.32 -3.50
C SER A 162 19.00 5.37 -4.45
N LEU A 163 19.41 6.63 -4.30
CA LEU A 163 18.98 7.73 -5.18
C LEU A 163 19.36 7.50 -6.65
N MET A 164 20.42 6.75 -6.88
CA MET A 164 20.86 6.29 -8.21
C MET A 164 21.47 4.90 -8.08
N GLU A 165 21.00 3.96 -8.87
CA GLU A 165 21.53 2.60 -8.97
C GLU A 165 22.04 2.33 -10.38
N PHE A 166 23.29 1.89 -10.49
CA PHE A 166 23.92 1.53 -11.76
C PHE A 166 24.18 0.03 -11.75
N ASP A 167 23.55 -0.68 -12.67
CA ASP A 167 23.86 -2.08 -12.93
C ASP A 167 25.09 -2.17 -13.82
N THR A 168 26.15 -2.79 -13.32
CA THR A 168 27.41 -2.97 -14.03
C THR A 168 27.57 -4.36 -14.65
N GLY A 169 26.53 -5.22 -14.56
CA GLY A 169 26.59 -6.60 -15.04
C GLY A 169 27.38 -7.57 -14.16
N ILE A 170 28.15 -7.06 -13.19
CA ILE A 170 28.89 -7.85 -12.20
C ILE A 170 28.38 -7.52 -10.78
N GLY A 171 27.52 -6.51 -10.65
CA GLY A 171 26.94 -6.05 -9.39
C GLY A 171 26.36 -4.65 -9.51
N ASN A 172 25.57 -4.25 -8.54
CA ASN A 172 24.91 -2.96 -8.51
C ASN A 172 25.71 -1.96 -7.67
N ILE A 173 25.92 -0.78 -8.22
CA ILE A 173 26.50 0.37 -7.52
C ILE A 173 25.38 1.33 -7.17
N GLY A 174 25.09 1.50 -5.88
CA GLY A 174 24.11 2.46 -5.39
C GLY A 174 24.78 3.72 -4.85
N LEU A 175 24.29 4.90 -5.24
CA LEU A 175 24.71 6.18 -4.70
C LEU A 175 23.65 6.73 -3.73
N ALA A 176 24.13 7.23 -2.58
CA ALA A 176 23.28 7.84 -1.54
C ALA A 176 22.16 6.93 -1.04
N SER A 177 22.51 5.71 -0.59
CA SER A 177 21.56 4.79 0.02
C SER A 177 21.41 5.09 1.52
N PRO A 178 20.19 5.17 2.06
CA PRO A 178 19.98 5.28 3.50
C PRO A 178 20.50 4.02 4.19
N ALA A 179 21.12 4.19 5.34
CA ALA A 179 21.68 3.10 6.14
C ALA A 179 21.28 3.24 7.60
N MET A 180 21.02 2.11 8.24
CA MET A 180 20.84 2.02 9.68
C MET A 180 22.07 1.37 10.31
N PHE A 181 22.62 2.03 11.31
CA PHE A 181 23.73 1.52 12.09
C PHE A 181 23.24 1.20 13.50
N GLN A 182 23.50 -0.02 13.94
CA GLN A 182 23.28 -0.40 15.33
C GLN A 182 24.59 -0.17 16.10
N THR A 183 24.56 0.81 16.99
CA THR A 183 25.69 1.06 17.90
C THR A 183 25.39 0.44 19.24
N LEU A 184 26.26 -0.46 19.69
CA LEU A 184 26.20 -1.03 21.04
C LEU A 184 26.84 -0.03 22.00
N SER A 185 26.04 0.61 22.83
CA SER A 185 26.55 1.45 23.91
C SER A 185 26.67 0.61 25.19
N THR A 186 27.86 0.32 25.61
CA THR A 186 28.17 -0.34 26.89
C THR A 186 28.17 0.69 28.01
N GLY A 187 27.04 0.86 28.71
CA GLY A 187 27.00 1.52 30.01
C GLY A 187 27.20 0.50 31.13
N ILE A 188 27.70 0.95 32.26
CA ILE A 188 28.13 0.09 33.40
C ILE A 188 26.99 -0.77 33.98
N GLU A 189 25.72 -0.53 33.63
CA GLU A 189 24.55 -1.28 34.17
C GLU A 189 23.51 -1.74 33.13
N SER A 190 23.63 -1.39 31.85
CA SER A 190 22.67 -1.87 30.84
C SER A 190 23.26 -1.86 29.42
N LEU A 191 23.01 -2.95 28.70
CA LEU A 191 23.20 -3.00 27.24
C LEU A 191 22.06 -2.23 26.57
N ASN A 192 22.35 -1.05 26.06
CA ASN A 192 21.38 -0.26 25.30
C ASN A 192 21.77 -0.30 23.81
N TYR A 193 20.82 -0.76 22.98
CA TYR A 193 20.95 -0.69 21.53
C TYR A 193 20.47 0.69 21.07
N LYS A 194 21.35 1.45 20.44
CA LYS A 194 20.99 2.71 19.78
C LYS A 194 21.02 2.48 18.27
N VAL A 195 19.93 2.83 17.62
CA VAL A 195 19.84 2.80 16.16
C VAL A 195 20.11 4.22 15.67
N ASP A 196 21.19 4.39 14.94
CA ASP A 196 21.55 5.64 14.28
C ASP A 196 21.28 5.51 12.78
N PHE A 197 20.68 6.55 12.21
CA PHE A 197 20.41 6.62 10.78
C PHE A 197 21.52 7.41 10.09
N GLY A 198 21.98 6.89 8.96
CA GLY A 198 22.98 7.54 8.14
C GLY A 198 22.71 7.34 6.65
N VAL A 199 23.56 7.89 5.83
CA VAL A 199 23.51 7.72 4.38
C VAL A 199 24.84 7.15 3.94
N ASN A 200 24.82 5.98 3.28
CA ASN A 200 25.97 5.46 2.58
C ASN A 200 26.12 6.22 1.26
N LEU A 201 27.21 6.91 1.08
CA LEU A 201 27.47 7.66 -0.13
C LEU A 201 27.66 6.73 -1.35
N VAL A 202 28.26 5.56 -1.13
CA VAL A 202 28.45 4.52 -2.16
C VAL A 202 28.17 3.16 -1.54
N SER A 203 27.31 2.36 -2.15
CA SER A 203 27.08 0.95 -1.79
C SER A 203 27.41 0.07 -2.99
N LEU A 204 28.23 -0.96 -2.77
CA LEU A 204 28.57 -1.97 -3.77
C LEU A 204 27.92 -3.29 -3.39
N ARG A 205 27.17 -3.87 -4.29
CA ARG A 205 26.57 -5.20 -4.15
C ARG A 205 27.01 -6.08 -5.30
N GLY A 206 27.72 -7.16 -4.99
CA GLY A 206 28.08 -8.21 -5.92
C GLY A 206 27.48 -9.54 -5.48
N THR A 207 26.98 -10.34 -6.41
CA THR A 207 26.69 -11.77 -6.21
C THR A 207 28.00 -12.53 -6.38
N PHE A 208 28.47 -13.14 -5.30
CA PHE A 208 29.63 -14.04 -5.29
C PHE A 208 29.15 -15.49 -5.32
#